data_5ed30acccd12f527998e531a05bdc7c7
#
_entry.id   5ed30acccd12f527998e531a05bdc7c7
#
_cell.length_a   1.000
_cell.length_b   1.000
_cell.length_c   1.000
_cell.angle_alpha   90.00
_cell.angle_beta   90.00
_cell.angle_gamma   90.00
#
_symmetry.space_group_name_H-M   'P 1'
#
loop_
_entity.id
_entity.type
_entity.pdbx_description
1 polymer ?
#
loop_
_entity_poly.entity_id
_entity_poly.type
_entity_poly.pdbx_seq_one_letter_code
_entity_poly.pdbx_strand_id
1 'polypeptide(L)'
;MPGVLQLNHLRKLLDDESEVVRDAVRRELTGMRRELPQFLELLDEPLTPEEEQAVAELLEPARRTEMEEIWMRWRWLEGSTPQLEEATSQISAFLDGWKTQPGDLGLQLDTLARVAFEEGGRMNAHELAEWLFAQRGGITRFRGNTKDYYSPLNSNLFWVIETGLGNPLSLCSIYRFIGQRFGLDVGGCNFPGHFLARVQVDGKEWLVDCFNRGKFM
;
A
#
# COMPACT_ATOMS: atom_id res chain seq x y z
N MET A 1 -16.50 15.45 19.08
CA MET A 1 -17.29 14.45 18.35
C MET A 1 -17.46 13.19 19.24
N PRO A 2 -18.62 12.50 19.25
CA PRO A 2 -18.82 11.35 20.15
C PRO A 2 -17.77 10.25 20.00
N GLY A 3 -17.36 9.92 18.77
CA GLY A 3 -16.37 8.85 18.52
C GLY A 3 -14.96 9.14 19.07
N VAL A 4 -14.49 10.38 19.04
CA VAL A 4 -13.19 10.77 19.60
C VAL A 4 -13.22 10.67 21.13
N LEU A 5 -14.33 11.09 21.77
CA LEU A 5 -14.51 10.94 23.23
C LEU A 5 -14.53 9.47 23.63
N GLN A 6 -15.22 8.63 22.87
CA GLN A 6 -15.27 7.19 23.09
C GLN A 6 -13.88 6.58 22.94
N LEU A 7 -13.12 6.94 21.89
CA LEU A 7 -11.75 6.46 21.67
C LEU A 7 -10.81 6.85 22.82
N ASN A 8 -10.92 8.08 23.36
CA ASN A 8 -10.16 8.50 24.54
C ASN A 8 -10.49 7.69 25.82
N HIS A 9 -11.73 7.18 25.94
CA HIS A 9 -12.07 6.27 27.03
C HIS A 9 -11.50 4.86 26.79
N LEU A 10 -11.62 4.33 25.56
CA LEU A 10 -11.09 3.01 25.20
C LEU A 10 -9.57 2.96 25.34
N ARG A 11 -8.86 4.06 24.98
CA ARG A 11 -7.41 4.20 25.15
C ARG A 11 -6.93 3.85 26.55
N LYS A 12 -7.66 4.26 27.57
CA LYS A 12 -7.31 4.00 29.00
C LYS A 12 -7.50 2.54 29.42
N LEU A 13 -8.17 1.75 28.59
CA LEU A 13 -8.54 0.36 28.85
C LEU A 13 -7.81 -0.63 27.92
N LEU A 14 -6.89 -0.14 27.07
CA LEU A 14 -6.18 -0.99 26.12
C LEU A 14 -5.35 -2.08 26.80
N ASP A 15 -4.73 -1.74 27.96
CA ASP A 15 -3.86 -2.64 28.74
C ASP A 15 -4.56 -3.24 29.95
N ASP A 16 -5.90 -3.23 30.01
CA ASP A 16 -6.64 -3.79 31.15
C ASP A 16 -6.41 -5.31 31.28
N GLU A 17 -6.09 -5.77 32.48
CA GLU A 17 -5.83 -7.20 32.75
C GLU A 17 -7.07 -8.07 32.64
N SER A 18 -8.27 -7.50 32.79
CA SER A 18 -9.53 -8.20 32.70
C SER A 18 -9.88 -8.59 31.26
N GLU A 19 -10.02 -9.88 31.01
CA GLU A 19 -10.45 -10.40 29.72
C GLU A 19 -11.84 -9.86 29.30
N VAL A 20 -12.74 -9.66 30.25
CA VAL A 20 -14.08 -9.08 30.02
C VAL A 20 -13.98 -7.65 29.51
N VAL A 21 -13.07 -6.85 30.09
CA VAL A 21 -12.84 -5.46 29.67
C VAL A 21 -12.19 -5.46 28.29
N ARG A 22 -11.16 -6.26 28.05
CA ARG A 22 -10.52 -6.37 26.73
C ARG A 22 -11.47 -6.79 25.62
N ASP A 23 -12.39 -7.72 25.92
CA ASP A 23 -13.42 -8.13 24.94
C ASP A 23 -14.44 -7.01 24.66
N ALA A 24 -14.76 -6.20 25.65
CA ALA A 24 -15.60 -5.02 25.46
C ALA A 24 -14.90 -3.98 24.60
N VAL A 25 -13.63 -3.67 24.91
CA VAL A 25 -12.79 -2.75 24.12
C VAL A 25 -12.65 -3.23 22.67
N ARG A 26 -12.37 -4.52 22.47
CA ARG A 26 -12.28 -5.15 21.14
C ARG A 26 -13.57 -4.95 20.34
N ARG A 27 -14.74 -5.20 20.93
CA ARG A 27 -16.03 -5.03 20.24
C ARG A 27 -16.26 -3.58 19.83
N GLU A 28 -15.97 -2.63 20.72
CA GLU A 28 -16.15 -1.21 20.44
C GLU A 28 -15.19 -0.73 19.34
N LEU A 29 -13.90 -1.08 19.41
CA LEU A 29 -12.91 -0.76 18.38
C LEU A 29 -13.29 -1.39 17.04
N THR A 30 -13.76 -2.64 17.04
CA THR A 30 -14.23 -3.31 15.81
C THR A 30 -15.42 -2.58 15.20
N GLY A 31 -16.35 -2.10 16.03
CA GLY A 31 -17.53 -1.35 15.59
C GLY A 31 -17.19 -0.02 14.93
N MET A 32 -16.14 0.67 15.39
CA MET A 32 -15.71 1.96 14.86
C MET A 32 -14.50 1.86 13.90
N ARG A 33 -14.09 0.66 13.49
CA ARG A 33 -12.84 0.41 12.77
C ARG A 33 -12.69 1.25 11.49
N ARG A 34 -13.78 1.47 10.74
CA ARG A 34 -13.74 2.24 9.49
C ARG A 34 -13.43 3.72 9.70
N GLU A 35 -13.91 4.26 10.80
CA GLU A 35 -13.72 5.64 11.20
C GLU A 35 -12.48 5.84 12.10
N LEU A 36 -11.90 4.74 12.58
CA LEU A 36 -10.78 4.77 13.53
C LEU A 36 -9.60 5.63 13.05
N PRO A 37 -9.12 5.54 11.80
CA PRO A 37 -8.04 6.39 11.32
C PRO A 37 -8.38 7.89 11.45
N GLN A 38 -9.61 8.28 11.11
CA GLN A 38 -10.07 9.66 11.19
C GLN A 38 -10.20 10.14 12.64
N PHE A 39 -10.65 9.26 13.56
CA PHE A 39 -10.74 9.62 14.98
C PHE A 39 -9.37 9.78 15.62
N LEU A 40 -8.39 8.99 15.19
CA LEU A 40 -7.01 9.08 15.67
C LEU A 40 -6.31 10.36 15.24
N GLU A 41 -6.57 10.85 14.02
CA GLU A 41 -6.07 12.15 13.54
C GLU A 41 -6.63 13.34 14.35
N LEU A 42 -7.77 13.15 14.99
CA LEU A 42 -8.45 14.17 15.80
C LEU A 42 -8.11 14.08 17.30
N LEU A 43 -7.25 13.17 17.71
CA LEU A 43 -6.77 13.10 19.09
C LEU A 43 -5.83 14.28 19.38
N ASP A 44 -5.96 14.87 20.58
CA ASP A 44 -5.06 15.91 21.06
C ASP A 44 -3.61 15.41 21.18
N GLU A 45 -3.44 14.13 21.54
CA GLU A 45 -2.17 13.43 21.63
C GLU A 45 -2.24 12.13 20.82
N PRO A 46 -1.29 11.89 19.88
CA PRO A 46 -1.25 10.64 19.12
C PRO A 46 -1.07 9.44 20.05
N LEU A 47 -1.43 8.25 19.56
CA LEU A 47 -1.15 7.00 20.29
C LEU A 47 0.35 6.80 20.43
N THR A 48 0.76 6.25 21.58
CA THR A 48 2.13 5.75 21.74
C THR A 48 2.33 4.47 20.91
N PRO A 49 3.59 4.07 20.62
CA PRO A 49 3.85 2.81 19.93
C PRO A 49 3.23 1.58 20.61
N GLU A 50 3.23 1.58 21.97
CA GLU A 50 2.62 0.52 22.77
C GLU A 50 1.09 0.49 22.63
N GLU A 51 0.45 1.65 22.62
CA GLU A 51 -0.99 1.77 22.40
C GLU A 51 -1.37 1.38 20.96
N GLU A 52 -0.58 1.77 19.95
CA GLU A 52 -0.77 1.33 18.55
C GLU A 52 -0.70 -0.19 18.45
N GLN A 53 0.27 -0.80 19.13
CA GLN A 53 0.43 -2.25 19.17
C GLN A 53 -0.79 -2.93 19.82
N ALA A 54 -1.26 -2.41 20.96
CA ALA A 54 -2.44 -2.94 21.67
C ALA A 54 -3.71 -2.86 20.80
N VAL A 55 -3.93 -1.74 20.09
CA VAL A 55 -5.03 -1.59 19.14
C VAL A 55 -4.91 -2.62 18.01
N ALA A 56 -3.71 -2.79 17.45
CA ALA A 56 -3.46 -3.76 16.37
C ALA A 56 -3.77 -5.20 16.81
N GLU A 57 -3.36 -5.58 18.01
CA GLU A 57 -3.62 -6.91 18.58
C GLU A 57 -5.12 -7.14 18.86
N LEU A 58 -5.82 -6.16 19.40
CA LEU A 58 -7.26 -6.25 19.65
C LEU A 58 -8.08 -6.37 18.36
N LEU A 59 -7.65 -5.71 17.27
CA LEU A 59 -8.35 -5.73 15.99
C LEU A 59 -7.94 -6.91 15.09
N GLU A 60 -6.81 -7.58 15.36
CA GLU A 60 -6.29 -8.65 14.51
C GLU A 60 -7.32 -9.76 14.19
N PRO A 61 -8.08 -10.32 15.15
CA PRO A 61 -9.05 -11.36 14.86
C PRO A 61 -10.16 -10.93 13.88
N ALA A 62 -10.67 -9.71 14.05
CA ALA A 62 -11.70 -9.16 13.16
C ALA A 62 -11.15 -8.90 11.75
N ARG A 63 -9.92 -8.40 11.64
CA ARG A 63 -9.23 -8.17 10.38
C ARG A 63 -8.93 -9.46 9.64
N ARG A 64 -8.53 -10.51 10.35
CA ARG A 64 -8.32 -11.84 9.78
C ARG A 64 -9.60 -12.39 9.17
N THR A 65 -10.71 -12.35 9.92
CA THR A 65 -12.02 -12.80 9.44
C THR A 65 -12.44 -12.02 8.19
N GLU A 66 -12.30 -10.69 8.20
CA GLU A 66 -12.61 -9.88 7.02
C GLU A 66 -11.73 -10.23 5.83
N MET A 67 -10.43 -10.42 6.04
CA MET A 67 -9.51 -10.81 4.96
C MET A 67 -9.91 -12.16 4.35
N GLU A 68 -10.29 -13.14 5.17
CA GLU A 68 -10.79 -14.43 4.68
C GLU A 68 -12.06 -14.29 3.83
N GLU A 69 -12.99 -13.40 4.21
CA GLU A 69 -14.22 -13.13 3.47
C GLU A 69 -14.01 -12.43 2.13
N ILE A 70 -13.06 -11.52 2.06
CA ILE A 70 -12.84 -10.70 0.85
C ILE A 70 -11.75 -11.24 -0.07
N TRP A 71 -10.84 -12.10 0.43
CA TRP A 71 -9.62 -12.51 -0.26
C TRP A 71 -9.83 -12.97 -1.70
N MET A 72 -10.93 -13.66 -1.99
CA MET A 72 -11.18 -14.22 -3.32
C MET A 72 -11.84 -13.22 -4.30
N ARG A 73 -12.17 -11.99 -3.88
CA ARG A 73 -12.90 -11.01 -4.71
C ARG A 73 -12.12 -10.59 -5.96
N TRP A 74 -10.79 -10.50 -5.87
CA TRP A 74 -9.95 -10.15 -7.01
C TRP A 74 -10.16 -11.06 -8.23
N ARG A 75 -10.56 -12.32 -8.02
CA ARG A 75 -10.78 -13.29 -9.12
C ARG A 75 -11.93 -12.92 -10.05
N TRP A 76 -12.84 -12.08 -9.60
CA TRP A 76 -14.02 -11.65 -10.36
C TRP A 76 -13.76 -10.39 -11.19
N LEU A 77 -12.61 -9.79 -11.08
CA LEU A 77 -12.22 -8.64 -11.89
C LEU A 77 -11.73 -9.10 -13.26
N GLU A 78 -12.00 -8.28 -14.28
CA GLU A 78 -11.50 -8.52 -15.63
C GLU A 78 -10.11 -7.92 -15.81
N GLY A 79 -9.19 -8.73 -16.34
CA GLY A 79 -7.82 -8.32 -16.62
C GLY A 79 -6.83 -8.57 -15.50
N SER A 80 -5.62 -8.93 -15.87
CA SER A 80 -4.58 -9.34 -14.91
C SER A 80 -4.07 -8.19 -14.04
N THR A 81 -4.11 -6.95 -14.52
CA THR A 81 -3.65 -5.78 -13.73
C THR A 81 -4.66 -5.40 -12.66
N PRO A 82 -5.98 -5.25 -12.93
CA PRO A 82 -6.97 -5.03 -11.88
C PRO A 82 -7.00 -6.16 -10.84
N GLN A 83 -6.89 -7.41 -11.28
CA GLN A 83 -6.81 -8.55 -10.36
C GLN A 83 -5.61 -8.45 -9.42
N LEU A 84 -4.44 -8.10 -9.96
CA LEU A 84 -3.22 -7.96 -9.17
C LEU A 84 -3.31 -6.76 -8.22
N GLU A 85 -3.85 -5.62 -8.69
CA GLU A 85 -4.02 -4.41 -7.87
C GLU A 85 -4.94 -4.70 -6.68
N GLU A 86 -6.10 -5.32 -6.91
CA GLU A 86 -7.03 -5.69 -5.85
C GLU A 86 -6.41 -6.68 -4.85
N ALA A 87 -5.78 -7.75 -5.32
CA ALA A 87 -5.12 -8.71 -4.44
C ALA A 87 -4.02 -8.07 -3.61
N THR A 88 -3.23 -7.19 -4.23
CA THR A 88 -2.14 -6.48 -3.53
C THR A 88 -2.69 -5.45 -2.55
N SER A 89 -3.81 -4.79 -2.89
CA SER A 89 -4.51 -3.86 -1.98
C SER A 89 -4.97 -4.57 -0.71
N GLN A 90 -5.59 -5.74 -0.85
CA GLN A 90 -6.04 -6.55 0.29
C GLN A 90 -4.88 -6.98 1.18
N ILE A 91 -3.79 -7.48 0.58
CA ILE A 91 -2.58 -7.89 1.32
C ILE A 91 -1.96 -6.69 2.03
N SER A 92 -1.79 -5.56 1.32
CA SER A 92 -1.17 -4.36 1.89
C SER A 92 -1.99 -3.79 3.04
N ALA A 93 -3.32 -3.72 2.91
CA ALA A 93 -4.21 -3.30 3.99
C ALA A 93 -4.15 -4.25 5.20
N PHE A 94 -4.03 -5.56 4.96
CA PHE A 94 -3.84 -6.53 6.04
C PHE A 94 -2.50 -6.34 6.76
N LEU A 95 -1.41 -6.09 6.02
CA LEU A 95 -0.08 -5.85 6.58
C LEU A 95 0.03 -4.50 7.30
N ASP A 96 -0.69 -3.50 6.83
CA ASP A 96 -0.69 -2.14 7.41
C ASP A 96 -1.52 -2.05 8.71
N GLY A 97 -2.21 -3.09 9.04
CA GLY A 97 -3.00 -3.18 10.25
C GLY A 97 -4.35 -2.49 10.12
N TRP A 98 -4.70 -1.71 11.14
CA TRP A 98 -5.97 -0.97 11.21
C TRP A 98 -5.90 0.40 10.50
N LYS A 99 -4.70 0.84 10.04
CA LYS A 99 -4.44 2.19 9.50
C LYS A 99 -5.06 2.39 8.12
N THR A 100 -5.17 1.33 7.33
CA THR A 100 -5.69 1.38 5.96
C THR A 100 -6.72 0.30 5.70
N GLN A 101 -7.48 0.46 4.62
CA GLN A 101 -8.51 -0.48 4.18
C GLN A 101 -8.26 -0.93 2.74
N PRO A 102 -8.78 -2.12 2.34
CA PRO A 102 -8.83 -2.49 0.94
C PRO A 102 -9.58 -1.41 0.13
N GLY A 103 -8.98 -0.94 -0.96
CA GLY A 103 -9.49 0.16 -1.77
C GLY A 103 -8.76 1.49 -1.59
N ASP A 104 -8.19 1.76 -0.41
CA ASP A 104 -7.38 2.97 -0.19
C ASP A 104 -6.14 3.00 -1.10
N LEU A 105 -5.56 1.84 -1.40
CA LEU A 105 -4.44 1.73 -2.34
C LEU A 105 -4.82 2.28 -3.71
N GLY A 106 -6.00 1.93 -4.24
CA GLY A 106 -6.49 2.43 -5.52
C GLY A 106 -6.56 3.96 -5.53
N LEU A 107 -7.09 4.57 -4.46
CA LEU A 107 -7.16 6.03 -4.31
C LEU A 107 -5.78 6.70 -4.26
N GLN A 108 -4.81 6.09 -3.57
CA GLN A 108 -3.43 6.59 -3.55
C GLN A 108 -2.77 6.48 -4.93
N LEU A 109 -2.97 5.37 -5.63
CA LEU A 109 -2.46 5.18 -6.99
C LEU A 109 -3.11 6.15 -7.99
N ASP A 110 -4.42 6.42 -7.88
CA ASP A 110 -5.12 7.42 -8.69
C ASP A 110 -4.55 8.82 -8.44
N THR A 111 -4.29 9.15 -7.17
CA THR A 111 -3.66 10.43 -6.80
C THR A 111 -2.26 10.55 -7.38
N LEU A 112 -1.45 9.48 -7.28
CA LEU A 112 -0.09 9.46 -7.84
C LEU A 112 -0.10 9.58 -9.37
N ALA A 113 -1.03 8.90 -10.04
CA ALA A 113 -1.21 9.01 -11.49
C ALA A 113 -1.64 10.42 -11.92
N ARG A 114 -2.53 11.07 -11.15
CA ARG A 114 -2.94 12.45 -11.39
C ARG A 114 -1.76 13.42 -11.26
N VAL A 115 -0.94 13.29 -10.21
CA VAL A 115 0.28 14.10 -10.06
C VAL A 115 1.24 13.87 -11.23
N ALA A 116 1.43 12.62 -11.67
CA ALA A 116 2.25 12.31 -12.83
C ALA A 116 1.74 13.01 -14.10
N PHE A 117 0.43 12.99 -14.32
CA PHE A 117 -0.19 13.66 -15.46
C PHE A 117 -0.07 15.19 -15.39
N GLU A 118 -0.25 15.79 -14.22
CA GLU A 118 -0.10 17.23 -14.01
C GLU A 118 1.33 17.70 -14.27
N GLU A 119 2.36 16.92 -13.92
CA GLU A 119 3.76 17.26 -14.08
C GLU A 119 4.32 16.98 -15.49
N GLY A 120 3.83 15.93 -16.16
CA GLY A 120 4.44 15.46 -17.42
C GLY A 120 3.46 15.24 -18.57
N GLY A 121 2.15 15.46 -18.35
CA GLY A 121 1.13 15.17 -19.35
C GLY A 121 0.97 13.68 -19.61
N ARG A 122 0.62 13.32 -20.84
CA ARG A 122 0.51 11.91 -21.24
C ARG A 122 1.90 11.34 -21.48
N MET A 123 2.32 10.43 -20.62
CA MET A 123 3.62 9.79 -20.67
C MET A 123 3.56 8.44 -21.41
N ASN A 124 4.60 8.14 -22.20
CA ASN A 124 4.88 6.78 -22.66
C ASN A 124 5.58 5.95 -21.55
N ALA A 125 5.86 4.67 -21.83
CA ALA A 125 6.45 3.77 -20.84
C ALA A 125 7.82 4.24 -20.35
N HIS A 126 8.65 4.81 -21.23
CA HIS A 126 9.97 5.31 -20.85
C HIS A 126 9.86 6.56 -19.97
N GLU A 127 9.05 7.53 -20.37
CA GLU A 127 8.83 8.78 -19.64
C GLU A 127 8.24 8.52 -18.24
N LEU A 128 7.29 7.56 -18.13
CA LEU A 128 6.73 7.17 -16.86
C LEU A 128 7.77 6.49 -15.96
N ALA A 129 8.61 5.59 -16.50
CA ALA A 129 9.68 4.97 -15.73
C ALA A 129 10.70 6.01 -15.24
N GLU A 130 11.05 6.99 -16.09
CA GLU A 130 11.89 8.11 -15.68
C GLU A 130 11.24 8.94 -14.57
N TRP A 131 9.95 9.24 -14.70
CA TRP A 131 9.21 10.00 -13.69
C TRP A 131 9.18 9.30 -12.33
N LEU A 132 8.98 7.97 -12.33
CA LEU A 132 8.90 7.17 -11.10
C LEU A 132 10.28 6.94 -10.46
N PHE A 133 11.31 6.61 -11.26
CA PHE A 133 12.54 5.99 -10.75
C PHE A 133 13.82 6.82 -10.99
N ALA A 134 13.82 7.77 -11.92
CA ALA A 134 15.02 8.56 -12.17
C ALA A 134 15.23 9.62 -11.08
N GLN A 135 16.50 9.91 -10.84
CA GLN A 135 16.88 10.99 -9.94
C GLN A 135 16.74 12.33 -10.65
N ARG A 136 15.81 13.18 -10.20
CA ARG A 136 15.62 14.53 -10.72
C ARG A 136 15.84 15.53 -9.59
N GLY A 137 16.75 16.49 -9.77
CA GLY A 137 17.03 17.51 -8.76
C GLY A 137 17.46 16.96 -7.38
N GLY A 138 18.09 15.78 -7.34
CA GLY A 138 18.46 15.12 -6.09
C GLY A 138 17.36 14.26 -5.44
N ILE A 139 16.14 14.27 -5.97
CA ILE A 139 14.98 13.51 -5.47
C ILE A 139 14.68 12.34 -6.41
N THR A 140 14.44 11.18 -5.85
CA THR A 140 13.92 9.99 -6.54
C THR A 140 12.62 9.62 -5.87
N ARG A 141 11.52 9.47 -6.65
CA ARG A 141 10.21 9.12 -6.06
C ARG A 141 10.23 7.71 -5.50
N PHE A 142 10.68 6.77 -6.31
CA PHE A 142 10.78 5.35 -5.91
C PHE A 142 12.17 4.80 -6.21
N ARG A 143 12.67 3.98 -5.29
CA ARG A 143 13.98 3.32 -5.43
C ARG A 143 14.03 2.02 -4.64
N GLY A 144 14.98 1.17 -5.00
CA GLY A 144 15.27 -0.05 -4.26
C GLY A 144 15.71 0.22 -2.81
N ASN A 145 15.10 -0.51 -1.87
CA ASN A 145 15.55 -0.51 -0.48
C ASN A 145 16.79 -1.41 -0.33
N THR A 146 17.96 -0.84 -0.58
CA THR A 146 19.24 -1.58 -0.49
C THR A 146 19.77 -1.68 0.93
N LYS A 147 19.28 -0.84 1.87
CA LYS A 147 19.72 -0.83 3.26
C LYS A 147 19.05 -1.95 4.06
N ASP A 148 17.78 -2.19 3.79
CA ASP A 148 16.98 -3.23 4.44
C ASP A 148 16.16 -4.01 3.40
N TYR A 149 16.90 -4.75 2.55
CA TYR A 149 16.32 -5.47 1.42
C TYR A 149 15.29 -6.52 1.84
N TYR A 150 15.49 -7.16 2.98
CA TYR A 150 14.63 -8.24 3.47
C TYR A 150 13.49 -7.76 4.38
N SER A 151 13.33 -6.47 4.58
CA SER A 151 12.21 -5.93 5.36
C SER A 151 10.88 -6.36 4.76
N PRO A 152 9.95 -6.93 5.56
CA PRO A 152 8.60 -7.23 5.12
C PRO A 152 7.84 -6.01 4.60
N LEU A 153 8.17 -4.82 5.11
CA LEU A 153 7.58 -3.54 4.71
C LEU A 153 7.80 -3.23 3.23
N ASN A 154 8.88 -3.75 2.62
CA ASN A 154 9.13 -3.61 1.18
C ASN A 154 8.01 -4.22 0.31
N SER A 155 7.15 -5.07 0.87
CA SER A 155 6.01 -5.70 0.21
C SER A 155 4.66 -5.05 0.55
N ASN A 156 4.62 -4.12 1.52
CA ASN A 156 3.44 -3.32 1.84
C ASN A 156 3.40 -2.08 0.93
N LEU A 157 2.47 -2.03 -0.03
CA LEU A 157 2.43 -0.94 -1.02
C LEU A 157 2.05 0.41 -0.42
N PHE A 158 1.33 0.48 0.69
CA PHE A 158 1.11 1.76 1.40
C PHE A 158 2.44 2.32 1.89
N TRP A 159 3.24 1.50 2.57
CA TRP A 159 4.57 1.88 3.03
C TRP A 159 5.50 2.24 1.87
N VAL A 160 5.44 1.49 0.75
CA VAL A 160 6.25 1.76 -0.44
C VAL A 160 5.88 3.11 -1.06
N ILE A 161 4.59 3.45 -1.14
CA ILE A 161 4.14 4.74 -1.70
C ILE A 161 4.57 5.89 -0.77
N GLU A 162 4.43 5.73 0.53
CA GLU A 162 4.79 6.72 1.54
C GLU A 162 6.30 7.01 1.57
N THR A 163 7.11 5.97 1.58
CA THR A 163 8.57 6.09 1.76
C THR A 163 9.36 6.20 0.47
N GLY A 164 8.76 5.79 -0.64
CA GLY A 164 9.45 5.62 -1.94
C GLY A 164 10.44 4.46 -1.97
N LEU A 165 10.45 3.58 -0.95
CA LEU A 165 11.37 2.45 -0.85
C LEU A 165 10.64 1.13 -1.10
N GLY A 166 11.23 0.22 -1.88
CA GLY A 166 10.58 -1.05 -2.15
C GLY A 166 11.55 -2.14 -2.60
N ASN A 167 11.02 -3.35 -2.74
CA ASN A 167 11.70 -4.45 -3.39
C ASN A 167 11.42 -4.47 -4.92
N PRO A 168 12.08 -5.32 -5.71
CA PRO A 168 11.84 -5.36 -7.16
C PRO A 168 10.38 -5.60 -7.53
N LEU A 169 9.67 -6.47 -6.80
CA LEU A 169 8.29 -6.82 -7.09
C LEU A 169 7.33 -5.64 -6.82
N SER A 170 7.46 -5.00 -5.65
CA SER A 170 6.59 -3.86 -5.28
C SER A 170 6.79 -2.66 -6.21
N LEU A 171 8.05 -2.35 -6.58
CA LEU A 171 8.34 -1.26 -7.52
C LEU A 171 7.81 -1.55 -8.93
N CYS A 172 7.94 -2.78 -9.43
CA CYS A 172 7.32 -3.19 -10.69
C CYS A 172 5.79 -3.13 -10.61
N SER A 173 5.18 -3.46 -9.47
CA SER A 173 3.73 -3.35 -9.26
C SER A 173 3.28 -1.88 -9.33
N ILE A 174 3.97 -0.96 -8.67
CA ILE A 174 3.69 0.48 -8.78
C ILE A 174 3.77 0.95 -10.24
N TYR A 175 4.84 0.58 -10.96
CA TYR A 175 4.97 0.93 -12.37
C TYR A 175 3.82 0.38 -13.22
N ARG A 176 3.43 -0.86 -12.99
CA ARG A 176 2.31 -1.51 -13.68
C ARG A 176 0.99 -0.82 -13.41
N PHE A 177 0.67 -0.53 -12.14
CA PHE A 177 -0.61 0.07 -11.75
C PHE A 177 -0.74 1.52 -12.23
N ILE A 178 0.33 2.32 -12.13
CA ILE A 178 0.35 3.67 -12.69
C ILE A 178 0.33 3.62 -14.22
N GLY A 179 1.10 2.72 -14.83
CA GLY A 179 1.11 2.51 -16.28
C GLY A 179 -0.26 2.20 -16.87
N GLN A 180 -1.07 1.37 -16.18
CA GLN A 180 -2.45 1.10 -16.61
C GLN A 180 -3.29 2.38 -16.65
N ARG A 181 -3.14 3.29 -15.69
CA ARG A 181 -3.84 4.59 -15.65
C ARG A 181 -3.44 5.50 -16.81
N PHE A 182 -2.25 5.30 -17.35
CA PHE A 182 -1.75 5.95 -18.58
C PHE A 182 -2.10 5.19 -19.86
N GLY A 183 -2.81 4.04 -19.76
CA GLY A 183 -3.15 3.19 -20.90
C GLY A 183 -1.97 2.38 -21.44
N LEU A 184 -0.93 2.17 -20.62
CA LEU A 184 0.24 1.38 -20.95
C LEU A 184 0.04 -0.09 -20.58
N ASP A 185 0.50 -1.00 -21.43
CA ASP A 185 0.57 -2.44 -21.11
C ASP A 185 1.91 -2.75 -20.44
N VAL A 186 1.88 -2.83 -19.11
CA VAL A 186 3.03 -3.17 -18.27
C VAL A 186 2.83 -4.53 -17.65
N GLY A 187 3.62 -5.50 -18.06
CA GLY A 187 3.69 -6.85 -17.50
C GLY A 187 4.79 -7.01 -16.47
N GLY A 188 4.78 -8.16 -15.77
CA GLY A 188 5.89 -8.61 -14.94
C GLY A 188 6.73 -9.68 -15.64
N CYS A 189 8.03 -9.73 -15.35
CA CYS A 189 8.94 -10.74 -15.83
C CYS A 189 9.76 -11.30 -14.66
N ASN A 190 9.56 -12.59 -14.38
CA ASN A 190 10.38 -13.29 -13.38
C ASN A 190 11.73 -13.65 -14.02
N PHE A 191 12.76 -12.94 -13.64
CA PHE A 191 14.12 -13.14 -14.12
C PHE A 191 14.95 -13.84 -13.03
N PRO A 192 15.91 -14.74 -13.36
CA PRO A 192 16.71 -15.43 -12.34
C PRO A 192 17.36 -14.45 -11.35
N GLY A 193 16.98 -14.55 -10.08
CA GLY A 193 17.47 -13.68 -9.01
C GLY A 193 16.93 -12.25 -8.99
N HIS A 194 16.00 -11.90 -9.90
CA HIS A 194 15.45 -10.55 -9.99
C HIS A 194 14.01 -10.55 -10.55
N PHE A 195 13.28 -9.46 -10.32
CA PHE A 195 11.96 -9.25 -10.92
C PHE A 195 11.98 -7.94 -11.72
N LEU A 196 11.59 -8.00 -12.99
CA LEU A 196 11.62 -6.89 -13.93
C LEU A 196 10.20 -6.58 -14.43
N ALA A 197 9.97 -5.34 -14.83
CA ALA A 197 8.79 -5.01 -15.60
C ALA A 197 9.04 -5.27 -17.08
N ARG A 198 7.98 -5.59 -17.83
CA ARG A 198 8.01 -5.81 -19.28
C ARG A 198 7.04 -4.82 -19.92
N VAL A 199 7.49 -4.11 -20.95
CA VAL A 199 6.69 -3.10 -21.66
C VAL A 199 6.88 -3.21 -23.16
N GLN A 200 5.87 -2.77 -23.92
CA GLN A 200 5.96 -2.60 -25.36
C GLN A 200 6.17 -1.11 -25.67
N VAL A 201 7.24 -0.81 -26.43
CA VAL A 201 7.52 0.55 -26.94
C VAL A 201 7.87 0.45 -28.42
N ASP A 202 7.13 1.14 -29.27
CA ASP A 202 7.33 1.15 -30.73
C ASP A 202 7.42 -0.24 -31.37
N GLY A 203 6.56 -1.15 -30.89
CA GLY A 203 6.48 -2.54 -31.35
C GLY A 203 7.61 -3.45 -30.91
N LYS A 204 8.50 -2.97 -30.02
CA LYS A 204 9.56 -3.76 -29.39
C LYS A 204 9.28 -4.01 -27.93
N GLU A 205 9.62 -5.20 -27.46
CA GLU A 205 9.56 -5.56 -26.06
C GLU A 205 10.84 -5.11 -25.33
N TRP A 206 10.64 -4.48 -24.18
CA TRP A 206 11.71 -4.01 -23.31
C TRP A 206 11.50 -4.55 -21.90
N LEU A 207 12.59 -4.85 -21.23
CA LEU A 207 12.62 -5.10 -19.80
C LEU A 207 13.03 -3.83 -19.06
N VAL A 208 12.37 -3.56 -17.93
CA VAL A 208 12.61 -2.37 -17.12
C VAL A 208 12.98 -2.79 -15.71
N ASP A 209 14.17 -2.42 -15.28
CA ASP A 209 14.66 -2.66 -13.92
C ASP A 209 14.22 -1.51 -12.99
N CYS A 210 13.02 -1.66 -12.41
CA CYS A 210 12.44 -0.66 -11.51
C CYS A 210 13.28 -0.47 -10.23
N PHE A 211 13.96 -1.52 -9.77
CA PHE A 211 14.81 -1.46 -8.58
C PHE A 211 16.09 -0.65 -8.81
N ASN A 212 16.65 -0.74 -10.00
CA ASN A 212 17.84 -0.02 -10.43
C ASN A 212 17.48 1.20 -11.31
N ARG A 213 16.63 2.08 -10.80
CA ARG A 213 16.27 3.40 -11.37
C ARG A 213 15.52 3.34 -12.70
N GLY A 214 14.72 2.30 -12.93
CA GLY A 214 13.92 2.19 -14.16
C GLY A 214 14.76 1.98 -15.42
N LYS A 215 15.89 1.29 -15.33
CA LYS A 215 16.79 1.06 -16.46
C LYS A 215 16.14 0.15 -17.49
N PHE A 216 16.08 0.60 -18.73
CA PHE A 216 15.64 -0.18 -19.90
C PHE A 216 16.76 -1.08 -20.42
N MET A 217 16.38 -2.32 -20.78
CA MET A 217 17.27 -3.36 -21.29
C MET A 217 16.66 -4.07 -22.49
#